data_23bddb647cc6e2751102e0ebe79ca4f8
#
_entry.id   23bddb647cc6e2751102e0ebe79ca4f8
#
_cell.length_a   1.000
_cell.length_b   1.000
_cell.length_c   1.000
_cell.angle_alpha   90.00
_cell.angle_beta   90.00
_cell.angle_gamma   90.00
#
_symmetry.space_group_name_H-M   'P 1'
#
loop_
_entity.id
_entity.type
_entity.pdbx_description
1 polymer ?
#
loop_
_entity_poly.entity_id
_entity_poly.type
_entity_poly.pdbx_seq_one_letter_code
_entity_poly.pdbx_strand_id
1 'polypeptide(L)'
;ERKEPSGLGIETSTDKAFLHRSRPSVAVNLKQDAGAAFVLRLCEDADALIEGFRPGVTERLGLGPDACQNRNQRLVYGRVTGWGQTGPLARTAGHDLNYIALTGALHTIGRAGHPPTPPLNLVGDYGGGALYLAIGVLAALLEARHSGRGQVVDAAMVDGVASLMTAAYALRSAGITSDTRGANLLDSGAHFYDVFETSDAQYIAVAPIEPKFYNVLLESLGLDSHAVPQSH
;
A
#
# COMPACT_ATOMS: atom_id res chain seq x y z
N GLU A 1 -4.95 -14.04 21.37
CA GLU A 1 -3.86 -15.04 21.22
C GLU A 1 -2.58 -14.30 20.92
N ARG A 2 -1.57 -14.40 21.78
CA ARG A 2 -0.20 -14.09 21.33
C ARG A 2 0.08 -15.07 20.19
N LYS A 3 0.30 -14.57 18.98
CA LYS A 3 0.85 -15.40 17.92
C LYS A 3 2.20 -15.95 18.42
N GLU A 4 2.39 -17.24 18.33
CA GLU A 4 3.73 -17.80 18.49
C GLU A 4 4.69 -17.06 17.55
N PRO A 5 5.90 -16.72 17.98
CA PRO A 5 6.87 -16.07 17.10
C PRO A 5 7.03 -16.90 15.84
N SER A 6 6.93 -16.29 14.67
CA SER A 6 7.09 -16.99 13.38
C SER A 6 8.50 -17.52 13.16
N GLY A 7 9.43 -17.13 14.00
CA GLY A 7 10.85 -17.42 13.84
C GLY A 7 11.53 -16.65 12.70
N LEU A 8 10.81 -15.77 12.01
CA LEU A 8 11.35 -15.00 10.89
C LEU A 8 11.99 -13.67 11.31
N GLY A 9 12.03 -13.37 12.63
CA GLY A 9 12.64 -12.16 13.18
C GLY A 9 11.88 -10.86 12.86
N ILE A 10 10.63 -10.98 12.37
CA ILE A 10 9.78 -9.82 12.06
C ILE A 10 8.99 -9.37 13.28
N GLU A 11 8.84 -10.23 14.27
CA GLU A 11 8.22 -9.89 15.54
C GLU A 11 9.17 -9.06 16.37
N THR A 12 8.73 -7.88 16.73
CA THR A 12 9.49 -7.00 17.62
C THR A 12 8.99 -7.12 19.05
N SER A 13 9.90 -7.08 20.01
CA SER A 13 9.54 -6.85 21.42
C SER A 13 8.79 -5.54 21.56
N THR A 14 7.99 -5.40 22.64
CA THR A 14 7.15 -4.21 22.85
C THR A 14 7.93 -2.89 22.83
N ASP A 15 9.18 -2.90 23.25
CA ASP A 15 10.11 -1.75 23.21
C ASP A 15 10.56 -1.37 21.78
N LYS A 16 10.46 -2.30 20.81
CA LYS A 16 10.82 -2.11 19.40
C LYS A 16 9.62 -2.00 18.47
N ALA A 17 8.42 -2.03 19.00
CA ALA A 17 7.18 -1.95 18.21
C ALA A 17 6.86 -0.49 17.81
N PHE A 18 7.72 0.14 17.04
CA PHE A 18 7.64 1.57 16.65
C PHE A 18 6.33 1.95 15.98
N LEU A 19 5.70 1.01 15.28
CA LEU A 19 4.39 1.25 14.64
C LEU A 19 3.25 1.36 15.65
N HIS A 20 3.47 0.97 16.91
CA HIS A 20 2.46 1.03 17.98
C HIS A 20 2.63 2.26 18.88
N ARG A 21 3.59 3.14 18.58
CA ARG A 21 3.82 4.35 19.39
C ARG A 21 2.57 5.23 19.50
N SER A 22 2.42 5.89 20.64
CA SER A 22 1.32 6.81 20.94
C SER A 22 -0.08 6.17 20.92
N ARG A 23 -0.16 4.84 21.06
CA ARG A 23 -1.42 4.10 21.13
C ARG A 23 -1.50 3.31 22.43
N PRO A 24 -2.54 3.51 23.26
CA PRO A 24 -2.81 2.61 24.36
C PRO A 24 -3.14 1.22 23.83
N SER A 25 -2.82 0.19 24.62
CA SER A 25 -3.05 -1.20 24.24
C SER A 25 -3.90 -1.90 25.29
N VAL A 26 -4.84 -2.72 24.83
CA VAL A 26 -5.65 -3.57 25.68
C VAL A 26 -5.68 -4.98 25.12
N ALA A 27 -5.56 -5.98 25.98
CA ALA A 27 -5.68 -7.39 25.61
C ALA A 27 -7.09 -7.87 25.91
N VAL A 28 -7.81 -8.35 24.90
CA VAL A 28 -9.20 -8.83 25.00
C VAL A 28 -9.30 -10.21 24.37
N ASN A 29 -9.95 -11.16 25.08
CA ASN A 29 -10.27 -12.45 24.50
C ASN A 29 -11.59 -12.37 23.72
N LEU A 30 -11.49 -12.17 22.41
CA LEU A 30 -12.64 -12.04 21.51
C LEU A 30 -13.42 -13.36 21.28
N LYS A 31 -12.93 -14.49 21.79
CA LYS A 31 -13.66 -15.77 21.75
C LYS A 31 -14.69 -15.90 22.88
N GLN A 32 -14.67 -14.98 23.82
CA GLN A 32 -15.65 -14.90 24.92
C GLN A 32 -16.64 -13.77 24.65
N ASP A 33 -17.91 -14.00 24.93
CA ASP A 33 -18.98 -13.01 24.76
C ASP A 33 -18.69 -11.69 25.47
N ALA A 34 -18.12 -11.77 26.68
CA ALA A 34 -17.71 -10.61 27.44
C ALA A 34 -16.64 -9.77 26.73
N GLY A 35 -15.73 -10.42 25.97
CA GLY A 35 -14.72 -9.74 25.18
C GLY A 35 -15.32 -9.00 23.99
N ALA A 36 -16.21 -9.64 23.24
CA ALA A 36 -16.94 -9.00 22.16
C ALA A 36 -17.81 -7.84 22.66
N ALA A 37 -18.55 -8.05 23.77
CA ALA A 37 -19.35 -7.02 24.42
C ALA A 37 -18.52 -5.81 24.88
N PHE A 38 -17.29 -6.04 25.35
CA PHE A 38 -16.37 -4.96 25.71
C PHE A 38 -15.98 -4.11 24.49
N VAL A 39 -15.63 -4.75 23.35
CA VAL A 39 -15.30 -4.02 22.13
C VAL A 39 -16.51 -3.24 21.60
N LEU A 40 -17.71 -3.84 21.62
CA LEU A 40 -18.93 -3.15 21.21
C LEU A 40 -19.21 -1.89 22.06
N ARG A 41 -18.92 -1.94 23.37
CA ARG A 41 -19.03 -0.73 24.22
C ARG A 41 -18.02 0.35 23.83
N LEU A 42 -16.79 -0.03 23.47
CA LEU A 42 -15.81 0.94 22.97
C LEU A 42 -16.27 1.59 21.65
N CYS A 43 -17.00 0.86 20.81
CA CYS A 43 -17.56 1.40 19.57
C CYS A 43 -18.65 2.45 19.81
N GLU A 44 -19.32 2.47 20.97
CA GLU A 44 -20.38 3.44 21.27
C GLU A 44 -19.87 4.88 21.24
N ASP A 45 -18.62 5.12 21.66
CA ASP A 45 -17.99 6.43 21.73
C ASP A 45 -16.86 6.61 20.69
N ALA A 46 -16.56 5.60 19.88
CA ALA A 46 -15.50 5.66 18.90
C ALA A 46 -15.96 6.36 17.62
N ASP A 47 -15.07 7.15 17.00
CA ASP A 47 -15.30 7.70 15.66
C ASP A 47 -15.06 6.66 14.57
N ALA A 48 -14.06 5.78 14.75
CA ALA A 48 -13.71 4.74 13.80
C ALA A 48 -13.22 3.45 14.49
N LEU A 49 -13.50 2.31 13.85
CA LEU A 49 -12.88 1.02 14.15
C LEU A 49 -12.13 0.57 12.89
N ILE A 50 -10.90 0.09 13.07
CA ILE A 50 -10.08 -0.44 11.97
C ILE A 50 -9.73 -1.89 12.28
N GLU A 51 -9.89 -2.77 11.29
CA GLU A 51 -9.52 -4.18 11.38
C GLU A 51 -8.78 -4.66 10.13
N GLY A 52 -7.97 -5.72 10.28
CA GLY A 52 -7.23 -6.35 9.19
C GLY A 52 -7.35 -7.87 9.22
N PHE A 53 -8.47 -8.41 9.70
CA PHE A 53 -8.73 -9.85 9.68
C PHE A 53 -9.18 -10.30 8.29
N ARG A 54 -9.11 -11.62 8.06
CA ARG A 54 -9.70 -12.20 6.85
C ARG A 54 -11.21 -12.00 6.82
N PRO A 55 -11.81 -11.88 5.63
CA PRO A 55 -13.26 -11.70 5.48
C PRO A 55 -14.10 -12.70 6.30
N GLY A 56 -15.10 -12.19 7.00
CA GLY A 56 -16.01 -12.97 7.83
C GLY A 56 -15.49 -13.33 9.23
N VAL A 57 -14.27 -12.94 9.61
CA VAL A 57 -13.73 -13.21 10.96
C VAL A 57 -14.43 -12.34 11.99
N THR A 58 -14.51 -11.05 11.78
CA THR A 58 -15.15 -10.11 12.70
C THR A 58 -16.64 -10.35 12.80
N GLU A 59 -17.30 -10.75 11.71
CA GLU A 59 -18.72 -11.15 11.73
C GLU A 59 -18.94 -12.36 12.64
N ARG A 60 -18.12 -13.40 12.54
CA ARG A 60 -18.21 -14.59 13.42
C ARG A 60 -17.93 -14.28 14.90
N LEU A 61 -17.19 -13.22 15.16
CA LEU A 61 -16.91 -12.74 16.53
C LEU A 61 -17.99 -11.78 17.05
N GLY A 62 -19.05 -11.50 16.28
CA GLY A 62 -20.09 -10.54 16.66
C GLY A 62 -19.61 -9.08 16.60
N LEU A 63 -18.53 -8.80 15.87
CA LEU A 63 -17.86 -7.50 15.74
C LEU A 63 -17.82 -7.00 14.27
N GLY A 64 -18.65 -7.58 13.40
CA GLY A 64 -18.78 -7.12 12.02
C GLY A 64 -19.39 -5.71 11.94
N PRO A 65 -19.37 -5.09 10.75
CA PRO A 65 -19.86 -3.72 10.54
C PRO A 65 -21.26 -3.48 11.10
N ASP A 66 -22.21 -4.36 10.80
CA ASP A 66 -23.61 -4.22 11.23
C ASP A 66 -23.72 -4.21 12.77
N ALA A 67 -23.01 -5.12 13.45
CA ALA A 67 -23.04 -5.20 14.89
C ALA A 67 -22.48 -3.93 15.57
N CYS A 68 -21.37 -3.41 15.02
CA CYS A 68 -20.74 -2.20 15.52
C CYS A 68 -21.55 -0.94 15.20
N GLN A 69 -22.08 -0.81 13.98
CA GLN A 69 -22.90 0.34 13.56
C GLN A 69 -24.29 0.35 14.22
N ASN A 70 -24.83 -0.79 14.63
CA ASN A 70 -26.01 -0.85 15.49
C ASN A 70 -25.78 -0.25 16.90
N ARG A 71 -24.51 -0.22 17.37
CA ARG A 71 -24.16 0.48 18.62
C ARG A 71 -23.92 1.97 18.40
N ASN A 72 -23.32 2.32 17.26
CA ASN A 72 -23.01 3.69 16.92
C ASN A 72 -23.18 3.90 15.41
N GLN A 73 -24.31 4.50 15.02
CA GLN A 73 -24.61 4.76 13.60
C GLN A 73 -23.63 5.71 12.90
N ARG A 74 -22.80 6.43 13.67
CA ARG A 74 -21.77 7.33 13.15
C ARG A 74 -20.42 6.66 12.97
N LEU A 75 -20.26 5.42 13.47
CA LEU A 75 -19.00 4.70 13.42
C LEU A 75 -18.56 4.45 11.99
N VAL A 76 -17.35 4.87 11.65
CA VAL A 76 -16.66 4.48 10.42
C VAL A 76 -15.97 3.14 10.67
N TYR A 77 -16.30 2.14 9.84
CA TYR A 77 -15.73 0.80 9.95
C TYR A 77 -14.70 0.58 8.84
N GLY A 78 -13.42 0.69 9.16
CA GLY A 78 -12.31 0.49 8.22
C GLY A 78 -11.84 -0.96 8.16
N ARG A 79 -11.76 -1.54 6.96
CA ARG A 79 -11.26 -2.90 6.72
C ARG A 79 -10.11 -2.85 5.73
N VAL A 80 -8.99 -3.49 6.07
CA VAL A 80 -7.87 -3.67 5.14
C VAL A 80 -7.61 -5.15 4.91
N THR A 81 -7.63 -5.56 3.65
CA THR A 81 -7.36 -6.95 3.24
C THR A 81 -6.51 -6.97 1.99
N GLY A 82 -5.95 -8.12 1.65
CA GLY A 82 -5.19 -8.28 0.41
C GLY A 82 -6.08 -8.25 -0.83
N TRP A 83 -7.21 -8.97 -0.79
CA TRP A 83 -8.03 -9.28 -1.95
C TRP A 83 -9.44 -8.68 -1.92
N GLY A 84 -9.81 -7.92 -0.89
CA GLY A 84 -11.18 -7.44 -0.67
C GLY A 84 -12.07 -8.44 0.06
N GLN A 85 -13.32 -8.04 0.29
CA GLN A 85 -14.30 -8.84 1.04
C GLN A 85 -15.00 -9.91 0.17
N THR A 86 -14.97 -9.76 -1.14
CA THR A 86 -15.67 -10.61 -2.10
C THR A 86 -14.74 -11.10 -3.20
N GLY A 87 -15.22 -12.02 -4.03
CA GLY A 87 -14.47 -12.57 -5.16
C GLY A 87 -13.71 -13.87 -4.83
N PRO A 88 -13.11 -14.49 -5.84
CA PRO A 88 -12.55 -15.85 -5.72
C PRO A 88 -11.33 -15.92 -4.80
N LEU A 89 -10.58 -14.85 -4.64
CA LEU A 89 -9.38 -14.78 -3.82
C LEU A 89 -9.61 -14.25 -2.40
N ALA A 90 -10.81 -13.73 -2.07
CA ALA A 90 -11.10 -13.06 -0.80
C ALA A 90 -10.72 -13.89 0.44
N ARG A 91 -10.83 -15.21 0.37
CA ARG A 91 -10.51 -16.12 1.49
C ARG A 91 -9.11 -16.74 1.42
N THR A 92 -8.34 -16.45 0.36
CA THR A 92 -7.00 -16.98 0.19
C THR A 92 -5.96 -16.19 0.95
N ALA A 93 -4.85 -16.84 1.28
CA ALA A 93 -3.70 -16.15 1.84
C ALA A 93 -2.96 -15.37 0.75
N GLY A 94 -2.30 -14.29 1.13
CA GLY A 94 -1.44 -13.50 0.27
C GLY A 94 -0.65 -12.50 1.10
N HIS A 95 0.38 -11.95 0.49
CA HIS A 95 1.22 -10.89 1.04
C HIS A 95 1.44 -9.83 -0.03
N ASP A 96 2.03 -8.69 0.33
CA ASP A 96 2.34 -7.57 -0.56
C ASP A 96 2.73 -8.03 -1.98
N LEU A 97 3.73 -8.91 -2.06
CA LEU A 97 4.28 -9.39 -3.32
C LEU A 97 3.23 -10.05 -4.24
N ASN A 98 2.25 -10.74 -3.67
CA ASN A 98 1.18 -11.38 -4.45
C ASN A 98 0.19 -10.34 -4.98
N TYR A 99 -0.13 -9.32 -4.19
CA TYR A 99 -1.06 -8.25 -4.58
C TYR A 99 -0.47 -7.40 -5.69
N ILE A 100 0.80 -6.98 -5.56
CA ILE A 100 1.49 -6.20 -6.58
C ILE A 100 1.81 -7.01 -7.84
N ALA A 101 1.97 -8.34 -7.73
CA ALA A 101 2.15 -9.21 -8.90
C ALA A 101 0.88 -9.28 -9.76
N LEU A 102 -0.28 -9.46 -9.12
CA LEU A 102 -1.56 -9.60 -9.83
C LEU A 102 -1.93 -8.33 -10.61
N THR A 103 -1.60 -7.16 -10.08
CA THR A 103 -1.82 -5.87 -10.75
C THR A 103 -0.78 -5.55 -11.81
N GLY A 104 0.28 -6.32 -11.96
CA GLY A 104 1.38 -6.02 -12.84
C GLY A 104 2.40 -5.01 -12.30
N ALA A 105 2.15 -4.38 -11.14
CA ALA A 105 3.09 -3.43 -10.54
C ALA A 105 4.47 -4.07 -10.30
N LEU A 106 4.51 -5.30 -9.79
CA LEU A 106 5.78 -6.02 -9.60
C LEU A 106 6.53 -6.20 -10.92
N HIS A 107 5.82 -6.46 -12.02
CA HIS A 107 6.44 -6.65 -13.32
C HIS A 107 7.22 -5.42 -13.77
N THR A 108 6.77 -4.22 -13.45
CA THR A 108 7.42 -2.97 -13.88
C THR A 108 8.64 -2.60 -13.04
N ILE A 109 8.88 -3.26 -11.91
CA ILE A 109 9.96 -2.91 -10.97
C ILE A 109 11.15 -3.84 -11.17
N GLY A 110 12.31 -3.27 -11.53
CA GLY A 110 13.57 -4.00 -11.69
C GLY A 110 14.31 -3.62 -12.96
N ARG A 111 15.41 -4.31 -13.23
CA ARG A 111 16.31 -4.07 -14.39
C ARG A 111 15.92 -4.91 -15.60
N ALA A 112 16.24 -4.41 -16.79
CA ALA A 112 16.11 -5.16 -18.05
C ALA A 112 16.87 -6.49 -17.97
N GLY A 113 16.26 -7.56 -18.48
CA GLY A 113 16.88 -8.89 -18.50
C GLY A 113 16.99 -9.61 -17.15
N HIS A 114 16.52 -9.01 -16.07
CA HIS A 114 16.51 -9.60 -14.73
C HIS A 114 15.09 -9.88 -14.24
N PRO A 115 14.90 -10.77 -13.23
CA PRO A 115 13.62 -10.93 -12.56
C PRO A 115 13.13 -9.62 -11.95
N PRO A 116 11.80 -9.44 -11.77
CA PRO A 116 11.27 -8.30 -11.01
C PRO A 116 11.88 -8.21 -9.62
N THR A 117 12.11 -7.00 -9.15
CA THR A 117 12.71 -6.74 -7.83
C THR A 117 11.62 -6.43 -6.80
N PRO A 118 11.51 -7.20 -5.70
CA PRO A 118 10.57 -6.88 -4.63
C PRO A 118 10.86 -5.51 -4.00
N PRO A 119 9.90 -4.57 -3.98
CA PRO A 119 10.10 -3.21 -3.43
C PRO A 119 9.82 -3.14 -1.92
N LEU A 120 10.22 -4.16 -1.15
CA LEU A 120 9.74 -4.38 0.21
C LEU A 120 8.21 -4.54 0.23
N ASN A 121 7.54 -4.08 1.27
CA ASN A 121 6.07 -4.02 1.36
C ASN A 121 5.53 -2.57 1.21
N LEU A 122 6.25 -1.75 0.45
CA LEU A 122 5.91 -0.33 0.30
C LEU A 122 4.73 -0.11 -0.65
N VAL A 123 4.60 -0.94 -1.67
CA VAL A 123 3.61 -0.72 -2.74
C VAL A 123 2.26 -1.35 -2.39
N GLY A 124 2.22 -2.59 -1.93
CA GLY A 124 1.00 -3.29 -1.56
C GLY A 124 0.48 -2.88 -0.20
N ASP A 125 1.22 -3.25 0.87
CA ASP A 125 0.75 -3.06 2.26
C ASP A 125 0.58 -1.58 2.62
N TYR A 126 1.59 -0.75 2.33
CA TYR A 126 1.55 0.66 2.68
C TYR A 126 0.87 1.50 1.59
N GLY A 127 1.31 1.46 0.35
CA GLY A 127 0.79 2.30 -0.74
C GLY A 127 -0.66 1.97 -1.07
N GLY A 128 -0.92 0.72 -1.46
CA GLY A 128 -2.25 0.26 -1.87
C GLY A 128 -3.21 -0.02 -0.71
N GLY A 129 -2.69 -0.40 0.46
CA GLY A 129 -3.49 -0.76 1.63
C GLY A 129 -3.65 0.38 2.62
N ALA A 130 -2.61 0.63 3.42
CA ALA A 130 -2.69 1.51 4.57
C ALA A 130 -3.05 2.96 4.22
N LEU A 131 -2.48 3.53 3.15
CA LEU A 131 -2.79 4.90 2.73
C LEU A 131 -4.22 5.02 2.18
N TYR A 132 -4.69 4.05 1.38
CA TYR A 132 -6.07 4.05 0.88
C TYR A 132 -7.07 3.89 2.01
N LEU A 133 -6.79 3.01 3.00
CA LEU A 133 -7.61 2.92 4.19
C LEU A 133 -7.64 4.23 4.96
N ALA A 134 -6.49 4.87 5.18
CA ALA A 134 -6.43 6.14 5.90
C ALA A 134 -7.22 7.24 5.21
N ILE A 135 -7.07 7.38 3.88
CA ILE A 135 -7.83 8.37 3.08
C ILE A 135 -9.33 8.05 3.15
N GLY A 136 -9.72 6.78 2.96
CA GLY A 136 -11.11 6.37 3.00
C GLY A 136 -11.75 6.62 4.37
N VAL A 137 -11.04 6.29 5.45
CA VAL A 137 -11.52 6.54 6.83
C VAL A 137 -11.65 8.05 7.09
N LEU A 138 -10.68 8.86 6.69
CA LEU A 138 -10.76 10.32 6.86
C LEU A 138 -11.92 10.92 6.08
N ALA A 139 -12.13 10.51 4.83
CA ALA A 139 -13.26 10.96 4.03
C ALA A 139 -14.60 10.54 4.66
N ALA A 140 -14.69 9.29 5.12
CA ALA A 140 -15.89 8.77 5.79
C ALA A 140 -16.17 9.48 7.12
N LEU A 141 -15.13 9.86 7.88
CA LEU A 141 -15.28 10.66 9.10
C LEU A 141 -15.80 12.08 8.81
N LEU A 142 -15.32 12.71 7.75
CA LEU A 142 -15.82 14.02 7.32
C LEU A 142 -17.29 13.92 6.93
N GLU A 143 -17.67 12.90 6.16
CA GLU A 143 -19.07 12.66 5.79
C GLU A 143 -19.92 12.37 7.02
N ALA A 144 -19.47 11.54 7.95
CA ALA A 144 -20.19 11.20 9.18
C ALA A 144 -20.44 12.42 10.08
N ARG A 145 -19.54 13.41 10.08
CA ARG A 145 -19.76 14.69 10.79
C ARG A 145 -20.89 15.51 10.17
N HIS A 146 -21.08 15.40 8.87
CA HIS A 146 -22.09 16.14 8.12
C HIS A 146 -23.44 15.42 8.10
N SER A 147 -23.46 14.13 7.75
CA SER A 147 -24.68 13.33 7.61
C SER A 147 -25.18 12.70 8.91
N GLY A 148 -24.31 12.60 9.93
CA GLY A 148 -24.58 11.83 11.16
C GLY A 148 -24.47 10.32 10.97
N ARG A 149 -23.99 9.82 9.83
CA ARG A 149 -23.94 8.39 9.46
C ARG A 149 -22.52 7.97 9.10
N GLY A 150 -22.01 6.97 9.79
CA GLY A 150 -20.78 6.29 9.42
C GLY A 150 -21.02 5.33 8.24
N GLN A 151 -19.92 4.78 7.74
CA GLN A 151 -19.94 3.84 6.63
C GLN A 151 -18.80 2.83 6.74
N VAL A 152 -18.87 1.78 5.95
CA VAL A 152 -17.80 0.80 5.83
C VAL A 152 -16.82 1.25 4.75
N VAL A 153 -15.53 1.24 5.07
CA VAL A 153 -14.43 1.47 4.14
C VAL A 153 -13.72 0.14 3.93
N ASP A 154 -13.86 -0.45 2.75
CA ASP A 154 -13.17 -1.68 2.35
C ASP A 154 -11.95 -1.30 1.48
N ALA A 155 -10.77 -1.41 2.07
CA ALA A 155 -9.49 -1.10 1.41
C ALA A 155 -8.78 -2.41 1.06
N ALA A 156 -9.05 -2.94 -0.13
CA ALA A 156 -8.31 -4.06 -0.67
C ALA A 156 -6.95 -3.58 -1.23
N MET A 157 -5.86 -4.20 -0.80
CA MET A 157 -4.51 -3.84 -1.26
C MET A 157 -4.38 -3.97 -2.77
N VAL A 158 -4.97 -5.01 -3.36
CA VAL A 158 -4.95 -5.21 -4.83
C VAL A 158 -5.63 -4.07 -5.57
N ASP A 159 -6.75 -3.55 -5.06
CA ASP A 159 -7.48 -2.46 -5.69
C ASP A 159 -6.73 -1.14 -5.55
N GLY A 160 -6.15 -0.88 -4.37
CA GLY A 160 -5.32 0.29 -4.16
C GLY A 160 -4.08 0.29 -5.04
N VAL A 161 -3.40 -0.85 -5.20
CA VAL A 161 -2.26 -0.97 -6.13
C VAL A 161 -2.71 -0.78 -7.58
N ALA A 162 -3.85 -1.34 -7.99
CA ALA A 162 -4.40 -1.10 -9.33
C ALA A 162 -4.69 0.39 -9.57
N SER A 163 -5.18 1.10 -8.55
CA SER A 163 -5.36 2.55 -8.60
C SER A 163 -4.03 3.30 -8.75
N LEU A 164 -2.97 2.91 -8.03
CA LEU A 164 -1.63 3.47 -8.20
C LEU A 164 -1.08 3.25 -9.60
N MET A 165 -1.44 2.15 -10.26
CA MET A 165 -1.02 1.79 -11.61
C MET A 165 -1.83 2.49 -12.71
N THR A 166 -2.81 3.33 -12.40
CA THR A 166 -3.71 3.95 -13.39
C THR A 166 -2.97 4.64 -14.53
N ALA A 167 -1.95 5.44 -14.20
CA ALA A 167 -1.14 6.12 -15.21
C ALA A 167 -0.36 5.13 -16.08
N ALA A 168 0.23 4.08 -15.49
CA ALA A 168 0.95 3.04 -16.22
C ALA A 168 0.04 2.28 -17.18
N TYR A 169 -1.17 1.93 -16.75
CA TYR A 169 -2.17 1.30 -17.62
C TYR A 169 -2.60 2.21 -18.77
N ALA A 170 -2.83 3.50 -18.49
CA ALA A 170 -3.20 4.47 -19.52
C ALA A 170 -2.10 4.64 -20.58
N LEU A 171 -0.85 4.82 -20.16
CA LEU A 171 0.30 4.96 -21.06
C LEU A 171 0.51 3.68 -21.90
N ARG A 172 0.34 2.52 -21.27
CA ARG A 172 0.42 1.24 -21.98
C ARG A 172 -0.68 1.09 -23.03
N SER A 173 -1.93 1.43 -22.65
CA SER A 173 -3.07 1.38 -23.56
C SER A 173 -2.93 2.36 -24.75
N ALA A 174 -2.27 3.49 -24.53
CA ALA A 174 -1.97 4.48 -25.56
C ALA A 174 -0.76 4.08 -26.46
N GLY A 175 -0.08 2.96 -26.17
CA GLY A 175 1.12 2.55 -26.90
C GLY A 175 2.36 3.40 -26.63
N ILE A 176 2.34 4.24 -25.59
CA ILE A 176 3.47 5.10 -25.20
C ILE A 176 4.53 4.30 -24.43
N THR A 177 4.10 3.34 -23.62
CA THR A 177 5.00 2.42 -22.91
C THR A 177 4.81 0.98 -23.37
N SER A 178 5.85 0.17 -23.22
CA SER A 178 5.85 -1.26 -23.54
C SER A 178 5.77 -2.12 -22.28
N ASP A 179 5.49 -3.43 -22.44
CA ASP A 179 5.57 -4.41 -21.35
C ASP A 179 7.02 -4.84 -21.05
N THR A 180 7.98 -4.37 -21.83
CA THR A 180 9.39 -4.68 -21.62
C THR A 180 9.93 -3.83 -20.47
N ARG A 181 10.21 -4.47 -19.32
CA ARG A 181 10.82 -3.80 -18.18
C ARG A 181 12.20 -3.24 -18.53
N GLY A 182 12.47 -2.01 -18.08
CA GLY A 182 13.72 -1.32 -18.37
C GLY A 182 13.81 -0.76 -19.79
N ALA A 183 12.67 -0.61 -20.49
CA ALA A 183 12.57 -0.03 -21.81
C ALA A 183 11.69 1.23 -21.85
N ASN A 184 11.25 1.73 -20.69
CA ASN A 184 10.40 2.91 -20.59
C ASN A 184 11.10 4.02 -19.79
N LEU A 185 10.56 5.23 -19.87
CA LEU A 185 11.17 6.42 -19.25
C LEU A 185 11.47 6.24 -17.75
N LEU A 186 10.52 5.71 -16.98
CA LEU A 186 10.60 5.68 -15.51
C LEU A 186 11.09 4.34 -14.94
N ASP A 187 11.47 3.39 -15.77
CA ASP A 187 11.90 2.05 -15.35
C ASP A 187 13.36 1.72 -15.74
N SER A 188 14.20 2.76 -15.85
CA SER A 188 15.61 2.67 -16.27
C SER A 188 15.81 2.49 -17.78
N GLY A 189 14.79 2.71 -18.61
CA GLY A 189 14.92 2.69 -20.08
C GLY A 189 15.55 3.97 -20.63
N ALA A 190 15.52 5.06 -19.88
CA ALA A 190 16.13 6.35 -20.24
C ALA A 190 17.46 6.54 -19.50
N HIS A 191 18.53 6.82 -20.23
CA HIS A 191 19.86 7.07 -19.67
C HIS A 191 19.94 8.28 -18.72
N PHE A 192 18.95 9.17 -18.76
CA PHE A 192 18.83 10.33 -17.88
C PHE A 192 17.85 10.11 -16.72
N TYR A 193 17.35 8.88 -16.54
CA TYR A 193 16.46 8.52 -15.43
C TYR A 193 16.83 7.14 -14.90
N ASP A 194 17.93 7.08 -14.14
CA ASP A 194 18.43 5.80 -13.63
C ASP A 194 19.34 5.98 -12.41
N VAL A 195 19.80 4.85 -11.88
CA VAL A 195 20.80 4.74 -10.82
C VAL A 195 22.11 4.27 -11.43
N PHE A 196 23.18 4.99 -11.16
CA PHE A 196 24.52 4.73 -11.68
C PHE A 196 25.51 4.41 -10.54
N GLU A 197 26.41 3.49 -10.79
CA GLU A 197 27.53 3.21 -9.88
C GLU A 197 28.61 4.29 -10.05
N THR A 198 29.13 4.78 -8.95
CA THR A 198 30.21 5.77 -8.90
C THR A 198 31.57 5.08 -8.77
N SER A 199 32.66 5.83 -9.01
CA SER A 199 34.03 5.28 -8.97
C SER A 199 34.46 4.69 -7.62
N ASP A 200 33.77 5.05 -6.56
CA ASP A 200 33.97 4.54 -5.19
C ASP A 200 33.02 3.37 -4.82
N ALA A 201 32.38 2.76 -5.83
CA ALA A 201 31.42 1.67 -5.72
C ALA A 201 30.18 2.03 -4.87
N GLN A 202 29.81 3.30 -4.84
CA GLN A 202 28.54 3.78 -4.31
C GLN A 202 27.55 4.00 -5.47
N TYR A 203 26.36 4.50 -5.16
CA TYR A 203 25.32 4.71 -6.17
C TYR A 203 24.77 6.14 -6.12
N ILE A 204 24.49 6.67 -7.29
CA ILE A 204 23.82 7.97 -7.45
C ILE A 204 22.57 7.81 -8.31
N ALA A 205 21.47 8.45 -7.91
CA ALA A 205 20.27 8.56 -8.72
C ALA A 205 20.33 9.80 -9.58
N VAL A 206 20.06 9.65 -10.87
CA VAL A 206 20.03 10.73 -11.88
C VAL A 206 18.64 10.77 -12.48
N ALA A 207 17.95 11.93 -12.46
CA ALA A 207 16.57 12.06 -12.91
C ALA A 207 16.22 13.43 -13.51
N PRO A 208 17.03 14.05 -14.38
CA PRO A 208 16.72 15.34 -15.02
C PRO A 208 15.80 15.14 -16.22
N ILE A 209 14.51 14.95 -15.98
CA ILE A 209 13.51 14.73 -17.04
C ILE A 209 13.28 15.99 -17.87
N GLU A 210 13.26 17.17 -17.25
CA GLU A 210 13.05 18.41 -17.98
C GLU A 210 14.33 18.81 -18.76
N PRO A 211 14.21 19.27 -20.02
CA PRO A 211 15.38 19.60 -20.86
C PRO A 211 16.35 20.59 -20.21
N LYS A 212 15.86 21.56 -19.46
CA LYS A 212 16.71 22.52 -18.77
C LYS A 212 17.63 21.88 -17.73
N PHE A 213 17.14 20.86 -17.00
CA PHE A 213 17.95 20.14 -16.03
C PHE A 213 18.86 19.12 -16.69
N TYR A 214 18.40 18.53 -17.79
CA TYR A 214 19.23 17.66 -18.60
C TYR A 214 20.45 18.39 -19.17
N ASN A 215 20.27 19.62 -19.69
CA ASN A 215 21.37 20.45 -20.17
C ASN A 215 22.38 20.76 -19.04
N VAL A 216 21.92 21.08 -17.86
CA VAL A 216 22.79 21.30 -16.66
C VAL A 216 23.60 20.05 -16.31
N LEU A 217 22.97 18.86 -16.41
CA LEU A 217 23.68 17.59 -16.20
C LEU A 217 24.81 17.44 -17.25
N LEU A 218 24.51 17.63 -18.53
CA LEU A 218 25.50 17.49 -19.61
C LEU A 218 26.66 18.48 -19.46
N GLU A 219 26.36 19.75 -19.16
CA GLU A 219 27.37 20.79 -18.87
C GLU A 219 28.26 20.37 -17.71
N SER A 220 27.68 19.89 -16.62
CA SER A 220 28.39 19.43 -15.42
C SER A 220 29.31 18.25 -15.68
N LEU A 221 28.94 17.37 -16.63
CA LEU A 221 29.72 16.23 -17.07
C LEU A 221 30.69 16.54 -18.19
N GLY A 222 30.68 17.76 -18.72
CA GLY A 222 31.49 18.14 -19.89
C GLY A 222 31.08 17.43 -21.20
N LEU A 223 29.80 17.05 -21.32
CA LEU A 223 29.26 16.33 -22.46
C LEU A 223 28.57 17.28 -23.45
N ASP A 224 28.73 16.99 -24.77
CA ASP A 224 28.02 17.72 -25.82
C ASP A 224 26.58 17.24 -25.94
N SER A 225 25.63 18.16 -25.83
CA SER A 225 24.20 17.88 -25.97
C SER A 225 23.78 17.31 -27.31
N HIS A 226 24.57 17.60 -28.38
CA HIS A 226 24.33 17.00 -29.70
C HIS A 226 24.79 15.56 -29.82
N ALA A 227 25.81 15.18 -29.00
CA ALA A 227 26.31 13.80 -28.95
C ALA A 227 25.44 12.90 -28.07
N VAL A 228 24.74 13.47 -27.10
CA VAL A 228 23.89 12.72 -26.14
C VAL A 228 22.49 13.36 -26.13
N PRO A 229 21.63 13.07 -27.13
CA PRO A 229 20.29 13.62 -27.21
C PRO A 229 19.39 13.03 -26.07
N GLN A 230 18.50 13.85 -25.54
CA GLN A 230 17.50 13.42 -24.55
C GLN A 230 16.40 12.58 -25.22
N SER A 231 16.68 11.31 -25.45
CA SER A 231 15.75 10.34 -26.04
C SER A 231 15.77 9.00 -25.31
N HIS A 232 14.68 8.23 -25.41
CA HIS A 232 14.53 6.89 -24.85
C HIS A 232 13.76 5.97 -25.78
#